data_488aed05180166e22cf82b8e5f4061cf
#
_entry.id   488aed05180166e22cf82b8e5f4061cf
#
_cell.length_a   1.000
_cell.length_b   1.000
_cell.length_c   1.000
_cell.angle_alpha   90.00
_cell.angle_beta   90.00
_cell.angle_gamma   90.00
#
_symmetry.space_group_name_H-M   'P 1'
#
loop_
_entity.id
_entity.type
_entity.pdbx_description
1 polymer ?
#
loop_
_entity_poly.entity_id
_entity_poly.type
_entity_poly.pdbx_seq_one_letter_code
_entity_poly.pdbx_strand_id
1 'polypeptide(L)'
;ADDFWHQPAPIPRGPWQKTLDDRVIRHQDEIRKHLPGKKEHLAILGAPLQWRGKSLPGTLNPKALLTHLDYDRAWKTPWEVACIQVATALGLAGHRAVCQAFAAGCSEYEMGLIFLAACGQTDAELPYPAIVAMNRNGATLHYQHRDRLRLPARERHSLLLDAGCTHGGYASDITRTHAARRGE
;
A
#
# COMPACT_ATOMS: atom_id res chain seq x y z
N ALA A 1 -10.09 10.33 -23.38
CA ALA A 1 -9.43 9.46 -24.35
C ALA A 1 -9.51 8.05 -23.78
N ASP A 2 -10.16 7.14 -24.52
CA ASP A 2 -10.22 5.74 -24.12
C ASP A 2 -8.78 5.21 -24.18
N ASP A 3 -8.27 4.76 -23.03
CA ASP A 3 -6.96 4.16 -22.97
C ASP A 3 -7.07 2.74 -23.54
N PHE A 4 -6.67 2.60 -24.79
CA PHE A 4 -6.71 1.32 -25.52
C PHE A 4 -5.90 0.22 -24.81
N TRP A 5 -4.90 0.62 -24.02
CA TRP A 5 -3.95 -0.31 -23.40
C TRP A 5 -4.36 -0.75 -21.99
N HIS A 6 -5.25 -0.03 -21.35
CA HIS A 6 -5.66 -0.31 -19.99
C HIS A 6 -7.16 -0.47 -19.89
N GLN A 7 -7.58 -1.59 -19.37
CA GLN A 7 -8.98 -1.75 -18.99
C GLN A 7 -9.25 -0.79 -17.81
N PRO A 8 -10.23 0.15 -17.95
CA PRO A 8 -10.56 1.04 -16.84
C PRO A 8 -10.96 0.21 -15.63
N ALA A 9 -10.39 0.55 -14.48
CA ALA A 9 -10.75 -0.10 -13.23
C ALA A 9 -12.27 -0.02 -13.03
N PRO A 10 -12.94 -1.10 -12.65
CA PRO A 10 -14.36 -1.06 -12.33
C PRO A 10 -14.57 -0.08 -11.18
N ILE A 11 -15.64 0.72 -11.26
CA ILE A 11 -16.00 1.63 -10.16
C ILE A 11 -16.24 0.77 -8.93
N PRO A 12 -15.49 0.99 -7.82
CA PRO A 12 -15.64 0.19 -6.63
C PRO A 12 -17.09 0.25 -6.15
N ARG A 13 -17.69 -0.90 -5.93
CA ARG A 13 -18.99 -1.00 -5.26
C ARG A 13 -18.76 -1.44 -3.83
N GLY A 14 -19.42 -0.79 -2.90
CA GLY A 14 -19.22 -1.10 -1.47
C GLY A 14 -20.43 -0.76 -0.61
N PRO A 15 -20.39 -1.12 0.67
CA PRO A 15 -21.50 -0.88 1.61
C PRO A 15 -21.86 0.62 1.74
N TRP A 16 -20.93 1.52 1.43
CA TRP A 16 -21.16 2.96 1.42
C TRP A 16 -22.24 3.42 0.44
N GLN A 17 -22.53 2.67 -0.63
CA GLN A 17 -23.57 2.98 -1.61
C GLN A 17 -24.98 3.01 -1.00
N LYS A 18 -25.15 2.39 0.17
CA LYS A 18 -26.42 2.46 0.92
C LYS A 18 -26.53 3.74 1.77
N THR A 19 -25.41 4.40 2.04
CA THR A 19 -25.31 5.53 2.97
C THR A 19 -24.97 6.83 2.26
N LEU A 20 -24.28 6.74 1.12
CA LEU A 20 -23.85 7.87 0.32
C LEU A 20 -24.59 7.85 -1.03
N ASP A 21 -25.08 9.02 -1.45
CA ASP A 21 -25.61 9.23 -2.82
C ASP A 21 -24.40 9.42 -3.75
N ASP A 22 -23.82 8.29 -4.21
CA ASP A 22 -22.72 8.31 -5.16
C ASP A 22 -23.22 8.54 -6.59
N ARG A 23 -22.66 9.55 -7.25
CA ARG A 23 -22.96 9.88 -8.63
C ARG A 23 -21.73 9.73 -9.50
N VAL A 24 -21.81 8.84 -10.47
CA VAL A 24 -20.76 8.67 -11.45
C VAL A 24 -20.77 9.83 -12.43
N ILE A 25 -19.71 10.64 -12.40
CA ILE A 25 -19.48 11.70 -13.38
C ILE A 25 -18.66 11.11 -14.52
N ARG A 26 -19.26 11.03 -15.71
CA ARG A 26 -18.59 10.49 -16.91
C ARG A 26 -17.73 11.52 -17.63
N HIS A 27 -18.03 12.80 -17.47
CA HIS A 27 -17.33 13.89 -18.14
C HIS A 27 -17.04 15.02 -17.15
N GLN A 28 -15.83 15.60 -17.21
CA GLN A 28 -15.42 16.70 -16.33
C GLN A 28 -16.42 17.89 -16.36
N ASP A 29 -17.08 18.12 -17.49
CA ASP A 29 -18.06 19.18 -17.65
C ASP A 29 -19.30 19.01 -16.75
N GLU A 30 -19.57 17.80 -16.27
CA GLU A 30 -20.70 17.51 -15.40
C GLU A 30 -20.45 17.93 -13.93
N ILE A 31 -19.19 18.07 -13.54
CA ILE A 31 -18.80 18.42 -12.13
C ILE A 31 -19.59 19.63 -11.64
N ARG A 32 -19.73 20.66 -12.48
CA ARG A 32 -20.39 21.91 -12.10
C ARG A 32 -21.86 21.74 -11.73
N LYS A 33 -22.55 20.73 -12.27
CA LYS A 33 -23.96 20.45 -11.96
C LYS A 33 -24.13 19.93 -10.53
N HIS A 34 -23.06 19.42 -9.95
CA HIS A 34 -23.05 18.78 -8.63
C HIS A 34 -22.36 19.62 -7.55
N LEU A 35 -21.76 20.76 -7.94
CA LEU A 35 -21.16 21.67 -6.97
C LEU A 35 -22.22 22.53 -6.28
N PRO A 36 -22.05 22.83 -4.97
CA PRO A 36 -22.94 23.76 -4.28
C PRO A 36 -22.91 25.14 -4.92
N GLY A 37 -24.06 25.79 -5.01
CA GLY A 37 -24.18 27.10 -5.66
C GLY A 37 -23.46 28.24 -4.94
N LYS A 38 -23.17 28.08 -3.63
CA LYS A 38 -22.49 29.08 -2.80
C LYS A 38 -21.02 28.73 -2.66
N LYS A 39 -20.13 29.63 -3.06
CA LYS A 39 -18.66 29.48 -2.99
C LYS A 39 -18.13 29.28 -1.57
N GLU A 40 -18.83 29.77 -0.57
CA GLU A 40 -18.42 29.81 0.84
C GLU A 40 -18.38 28.44 1.51
N HIS A 41 -19.01 27.43 0.90
CA HIS A 41 -19.12 26.10 1.48
C HIS A 41 -18.33 25.01 0.70
N LEU A 42 -17.47 25.42 -0.23
CA LEU A 42 -16.66 24.48 -0.99
C LEU A 42 -15.22 24.46 -0.49
N ALA A 43 -14.79 23.33 0.02
CA ALA A 43 -13.39 23.02 0.29
C ALA A 43 -12.86 22.07 -0.79
N ILE A 44 -11.68 22.34 -1.30
CA ILE A 44 -10.96 21.47 -2.23
C ILE A 44 -9.82 20.84 -1.48
N LEU A 45 -9.79 19.50 -1.40
CA LEU A 45 -8.72 18.75 -0.75
C LEU A 45 -7.82 18.13 -1.82
N GLY A 46 -6.50 18.26 -1.64
CA GLY A 46 -5.49 17.77 -2.56
C GLY A 46 -5.04 18.82 -3.57
N ALA A 47 -4.89 18.42 -4.83
CA ALA A 47 -4.44 19.32 -5.89
C ALA A 47 -5.53 20.31 -6.32
N PRO A 48 -5.16 21.53 -6.78
CA PRO A 48 -6.14 22.46 -7.33
C PRO A 48 -6.90 21.84 -8.50
N LEU A 49 -8.22 21.84 -8.43
CA LEU A 49 -9.06 21.38 -9.52
C LEU A 49 -9.31 22.51 -10.52
N GLN A 50 -9.07 22.22 -11.78
CA GLN A 50 -9.34 23.12 -12.89
C GLN A 50 -10.53 22.61 -13.72
N TRP A 51 -11.40 23.52 -14.10
CA TRP A 51 -12.48 23.26 -15.01
C TRP A 51 -12.45 24.27 -16.15
N ARG A 52 -12.29 23.80 -17.39
CA ARG A 52 -12.13 24.65 -18.59
C ARG A 52 -11.04 25.72 -18.40
N GLY A 53 -9.88 25.32 -17.86
CA GLY A 53 -8.75 26.22 -17.63
C GLY A 53 -8.93 27.24 -16.49
N LYS A 54 -10.02 27.16 -15.72
CA LYS A 54 -10.26 28.02 -14.55
C LYS A 54 -10.28 27.18 -13.28
N SER A 55 -9.66 27.69 -12.22
CA SER A 55 -9.73 27.06 -10.91
C SER A 55 -11.19 27.03 -10.41
N LEU A 56 -11.59 25.91 -9.82
CA LEU A 56 -12.90 25.85 -9.14
C LEU A 56 -12.92 26.81 -7.96
N PRO A 57 -14.08 27.46 -7.72
CA PRO A 57 -14.24 28.29 -6.54
C PRO A 57 -14.22 27.43 -5.28
N GLY A 58 -13.56 27.90 -4.24
CA GLY A 58 -13.47 27.19 -2.96
C GLY A 58 -12.17 27.46 -2.24
N THR A 59 -12.11 27.04 -0.97
CA THR A 59 -10.87 27.12 -0.18
C THR A 59 -10.05 25.87 -0.41
N LEU A 60 -8.83 26.03 -0.92
CA LEU A 60 -7.90 24.92 -1.15
C LEU A 60 -7.26 24.50 0.18
N ASN A 61 -7.36 23.23 0.51
CA ASN A 61 -6.71 22.60 1.67
C ASN A 61 -6.90 23.38 2.99
N PRO A 62 -8.14 23.71 3.41
CA PRO A 62 -8.34 24.45 4.64
C PRO A 62 -7.77 23.67 5.83
N LYS A 63 -6.78 24.27 6.51
CA LYS A 63 -6.00 23.61 7.57
C LYS A 63 -6.88 22.99 8.67
N ALA A 64 -7.89 23.73 9.13
CA ALA A 64 -8.79 23.24 10.18
C ALA A 64 -9.54 21.97 9.76
N LEU A 65 -10.02 21.91 8.50
CA LEU A 65 -10.70 20.74 7.97
C LEU A 65 -9.72 19.56 7.81
N LEU A 66 -8.53 19.80 7.27
CA LEU A 66 -7.51 18.75 7.14
C LEU A 66 -7.14 18.18 8.52
N THR A 67 -6.87 19.03 9.51
CA THR A 67 -6.54 18.58 10.86
C THR A 67 -7.67 17.74 11.47
N HIS A 68 -8.93 18.14 11.27
CA HIS A 68 -10.09 17.38 11.75
C HIS A 68 -10.19 16.01 11.06
N LEU A 69 -10.11 15.98 9.74
CA LEU A 69 -10.17 14.72 8.97
C LEU A 69 -8.99 13.78 9.29
N ASP A 70 -7.79 14.33 9.45
CA ASP A 70 -6.61 13.54 9.82
C ASP A 70 -6.71 12.97 11.23
N TYR A 71 -7.29 13.74 12.16
CA TYR A 71 -7.56 13.26 13.51
C TYR A 71 -8.60 12.13 13.51
N ASP A 72 -9.72 12.31 12.81
CA ASP A 72 -10.79 11.32 12.76
C ASP A 72 -10.32 10.01 12.13
N ARG A 73 -9.56 10.05 11.04
CA ARG A 73 -9.01 8.86 10.40
C ARG A 73 -7.91 8.17 11.22
N ALA A 74 -7.33 8.83 12.23
CA ALA A 74 -6.38 8.19 13.14
C ALA A 74 -7.06 7.12 14.01
N TRP A 75 -8.34 7.29 14.31
CA TRP A 75 -9.17 6.32 15.01
C TRP A 75 -9.80 5.34 14.02
N LYS A 76 -9.46 4.06 14.16
CA LYS A 76 -9.93 3.01 13.26
C LYS A 76 -11.22 2.39 13.79
N THR A 77 -12.19 2.24 12.90
CA THR A 77 -13.42 1.49 13.18
C THR A 77 -13.11 0.00 13.38
N PRO A 78 -13.99 -0.79 14.00
CA PRO A 78 -13.80 -2.24 14.12
C PRO A 78 -13.58 -2.96 12.79
N TRP A 79 -14.22 -2.49 11.72
CA TRP A 79 -14.03 -3.04 10.37
C TRP A 79 -12.63 -2.76 9.83
N GLU A 80 -12.14 -1.54 9.99
CA GLU A 80 -10.78 -1.16 9.59
C GLU A 80 -9.73 -1.97 10.35
N VAL A 81 -9.92 -2.14 11.66
CA VAL A 81 -9.06 -2.99 12.49
C VAL A 81 -9.06 -4.44 11.98
N ALA A 82 -10.24 -4.99 11.64
CA ALA A 82 -10.33 -6.34 11.08
C ALA A 82 -9.57 -6.46 9.75
N CYS A 83 -9.65 -5.46 8.86
CA CYS A 83 -8.88 -5.43 7.62
C CYS A 83 -7.37 -5.42 7.87
N ILE A 84 -6.89 -4.59 8.81
CA ILE A 84 -5.48 -4.53 9.21
C ILE A 84 -5.02 -5.88 9.80
N GLN A 85 -5.85 -6.53 10.62
CA GLN A 85 -5.53 -7.84 11.18
C GLN A 85 -5.37 -8.91 10.09
N VAL A 86 -6.24 -8.93 9.08
CA VAL A 86 -6.12 -9.85 7.93
C VAL A 86 -4.85 -9.54 7.14
N ALA A 87 -4.58 -8.27 6.80
CA ALA A 87 -3.37 -7.86 6.12
C ALA A 87 -2.10 -8.29 6.90
N THR A 88 -2.14 -8.14 8.23
CA THR A 88 -1.05 -8.58 9.12
C THR A 88 -0.88 -10.10 9.10
N ALA A 89 -1.96 -10.87 9.13
CA ALA A 89 -1.90 -12.33 9.09
C ALA A 89 -1.29 -12.84 7.76
N LEU A 90 -1.65 -12.23 6.64
CA LEU A 90 -1.05 -12.51 5.33
C LEU A 90 0.45 -12.18 5.32
N GLY A 91 0.84 -11.00 5.80
CA GLY A 91 2.23 -10.59 5.91
C GLY A 91 3.04 -11.55 6.79
N LEU A 92 2.50 -11.98 7.92
CA LEU A 92 3.17 -12.95 8.81
C LEU A 92 3.33 -14.33 8.16
N ALA A 93 2.41 -14.75 7.29
CA ALA A 93 2.58 -15.98 6.52
C ALA A 93 3.77 -15.85 5.57
N GLY A 94 3.88 -14.75 4.83
CA GLY A 94 5.03 -14.42 3.99
C GLY A 94 6.34 -14.38 4.77
N HIS A 95 6.38 -13.68 5.91
CA HIS A 95 7.56 -13.60 6.78
C HIS A 95 8.04 -14.95 7.25
N ARG A 96 7.14 -15.85 7.66
CA ARG A 96 7.49 -17.22 8.08
C ARG A 96 8.10 -18.03 6.94
N ALA A 97 7.51 -17.95 5.75
CA ALA A 97 8.01 -18.65 4.58
C ALA A 97 9.41 -18.16 4.18
N VAL A 98 9.65 -16.86 4.20
CA VAL A 98 10.95 -16.25 3.90
C VAL A 98 11.99 -16.63 4.95
N CYS A 99 11.64 -16.68 6.22
CA CYS A 99 12.56 -17.11 7.29
C CYS A 99 13.03 -18.58 7.06
N GLN A 100 12.13 -19.47 6.66
CA GLN A 100 12.46 -20.86 6.29
C GLN A 100 13.35 -20.90 5.04
N ALA A 101 13.04 -20.10 4.01
CA ALA A 101 13.83 -20.02 2.79
C ALA A 101 15.24 -19.47 3.04
N PHE A 102 15.40 -18.50 3.95
CA PHE A 102 16.71 -18.02 4.40
C PHE A 102 17.54 -19.14 5.04
N ALA A 103 16.94 -19.90 5.93
CA ALA A 103 17.60 -21.07 6.53
C ALA A 103 18.00 -22.12 5.48
N ALA A 104 17.17 -22.34 4.46
CA ALA A 104 17.41 -23.24 3.34
C ALA A 104 18.46 -22.71 2.35
N GLY A 105 18.85 -21.44 2.41
CA GLY A 105 19.90 -20.87 1.56
C GLY A 105 19.41 -20.24 0.26
N CYS A 106 18.16 -19.86 0.18
CA CYS A 106 17.64 -19.12 -0.95
C CYS A 106 18.30 -17.75 -1.08
N SER A 107 18.35 -17.23 -2.32
CA SER A 107 18.80 -15.87 -2.62
C SER A 107 17.72 -14.84 -2.22
N GLU A 108 18.10 -13.57 -2.15
CA GLU A 108 17.15 -12.47 -1.87
C GLU A 108 16.01 -12.44 -2.90
N TYR A 109 16.33 -12.68 -4.17
CA TYR A 109 15.34 -12.73 -5.24
C TYR A 109 14.34 -13.87 -5.03
N GLU A 110 14.82 -15.09 -4.74
CA GLU A 110 13.95 -16.25 -4.49
C GLU A 110 13.07 -16.02 -3.26
N MET A 111 13.64 -15.44 -2.20
CA MET A 111 12.89 -15.10 -0.99
C MET A 111 11.79 -14.06 -1.26
N GLY A 112 12.04 -13.11 -2.15
CA GLY A 112 11.00 -12.17 -2.61
C GLY A 112 9.83 -12.88 -3.29
N LEU A 113 10.11 -13.82 -4.20
CA LEU A 113 9.07 -14.63 -4.86
C LEU A 113 8.31 -15.52 -3.86
N ILE A 114 9.03 -16.10 -2.90
CA ILE A 114 8.42 -16.92 -1.83
C ILE A 114 7.49 -16.08 -0.95
N PHE A 115 7.86 -14.84 -0.64
CA PHE A 115 6.97 -13.92 0.09
C PHE A 115 5.65 -13.73 -0.66
N LEU A 116 5.71 -13.37 -1.93
CA LEU A 116 4.52 -13.14 -2.77
C LEU A 116 3.63 -14.39 -2.84
N ALA A 117 4.24 -15.55 -3.08
CA ALA A 117 3.52 -16.81 -3.15
C ALA A 117 2.84 -17.17 -1.81
N ALA A 118 3.53 -16.96 -0.69
CA ALA A 118 3.02 -17.31 0.63
C ALA A 118 1.90 -16.38 1.12
N CYS A 119 1.93 -15.10 0.75
CA CYS A 119 0.87 -14.16 1.08
C CYS A 119 -0.26 -14.13 0.02
N GLY A 120 -0.06 -14.76 -1.15
CA GLY A 120 -1.05 -14.83 -2.23
C GLY A 120 -1.31 -13.49 -2.92
N GLN A 121 -0.29 -12.62 -2.96
CA GLN A 121 -0.39 -11.29 -3.60
C GLN A 121 0.72 -11.13 -4.64
N THR A 122 0.46 -10.30 -5.64
CA THR A 122 1.45 -9.84 -6.62
C THR A 122 2.20 -8.61 -6.08
N ASP A 123 3.34 -8.26 -6.68
CA ASP A 123 4.07 -7.03 -6.32
C ASP A 123 3.19 -5.76 -6.40
N ALA A 124 2.26 -5.72 -7.36
CA ALA A 124 1.35 -4.59 -7.54
C ALA A 124 0.26 -4.47 -6.46
N GLU A 125 -0.02 -5.56 -5.76
CA GLU A 125 -1.00 -5.61 -4.66
C GLU A 125 -0.38 -5.32 -3.30
N LEU A 126 0.95 -5.36 -3.19
CA LEU A 126 1.63 -5.01 -1.95
C LEU A 126 1.50 -3.52 -1.65
N PRO A 127 1.47 -3.11 -0.37
CA PRO A 127 1.38 -1.70 0.02
C PRO A 127 2.65 -0.92 -0.34
N TYR A 128 3.78 -1.58 -0.44
CA TYR A 128 5.07 -1.04 -0.85
C TYR A 128 5.97 -2.18 -1.38
N PRO A 129 7.00 -1.87 -2.19
CA PRO A 129 7.94 -2.88 -2.67
C PRO A 129 8.70 -3.52 -1.51
N ALA A 130 8.57 -4.84 -1.35
CA ALA A 130 9.21 -5.57 -0.26
C ALA A 130 10.74 -5.47 -0.32
N ILE A 131 11.37 -5.24 0.82
CA ILE A 131 12.82 -5.24 1.00
C ILE A 131 13.24 -6.60 1.55
N VAL A 132 14.09 -7.29 0.81
CA VAL A 132 14.70 -8.56 1.20
C VAL A 132 16.21 -8.38 1.10
N ALA A 133 16.88 -8.22 2.21
CA ALA A 133 18.27 -7.80 2.24
C ALA A 133 19.12 -8.67 3.16
N MET A 134 20.11 -9.35 2.59
CA MET A 134 21.06 -10.16 3.36
C MET A 134 22.31 -9.37 3.74
N ASN A 135 22.82 -9.62 4.92
CA ASN A 135 24.10 -9.13 5.41
C ASN A 135 24.23 -7.60 5.25
N ARG A 136 25.25 -7.12 4.54
CA ARG A 136 25.53 -5.70 4.31
C ARG A 136 24.41 -4.98 3.55
N ASN A 137 23.64 -5.70 2.72
CA ASN A 137 22.54 -5.10 1.95
C ASN A 137 21.48 -4.53 2.88
N GLY A 138 21.28 -5.12 4.07
CA GLY A 138 20.39 -4.61 5.10
C GLY A 138 20.77 -3.25 5.71
N ALA A 139 21.98 -2.73 5.42
CA ALA A 139 22.35 -1.38 5.82
C ALA A 139 21.81 -0.28 4.88
N THR A 140 21.25 -0.66 3.74
CA THR A 140 20.60 0.25 2.78
C THR A 140 19.11 0.30 3.07
N LEU A 141 18.57 1.44 3.52
CA LEU A 141 17.18 1.56 3.99
C LEU A 141 16.16 1.15 2.92
N HIS A 142 16.32 1.59 1.68
CA HIS A 142 15.41 1.23 0.59
C HIS A 142 16.11 0.33 -0.44
N TYR A 143 16.64 -0.80 0.03
CA TYR A 143 17.30 -1.77 -0.82
C TYR A 143 16.30 -2.52 -1.70
N GLN A 144 16.44 -2.41 -3.04
CA GLN A 144 15.51 -2.96 -4.01
C GLN A 144 16.13 -3.93 -5.02
N HIS A 145 17.44 -4.22 -4.93
CA HIS A 145 18.13 -5.01 -5.94
C HIS A 145 17.77 -6.48 -5.95
N ARG A 146 17.57 -7.08 -4.76
CA ARG A 146 17.27 -8.51 -4.56
C ARG A 146 18.28 -9.39 -5.32
N ASP A 147 19.47 -9.58 -4.74
CA ASP A 147 20.52 -10.40 -5.34
C ASP A 147 20.04 -11.81 -5.66
N ARG A 148 20.49 -12.33 -6.82
CA ARG A 148 20.12 -13.66 -7.29
C ARG A 148 21.11 -14.76 -6.86
N LEU A 149 22.25 -14.36 -6.31
CA LEU A 149 23.28 -15.30 -5.86
C LEU A 149 22.87 -15.94 -4.54
N ARG A 150 22.90 -17.26 -4.50
CA ARG A 150 22.76 -18.00 -3.25
C ARG A 150 24.10 -18.00 -2.52
N LEU A 151 24.13 -17.48 -1.31
CA LEU A 151 25.33 -17.47 -0.47
C LEU A 151 25.51 -18.82 0.23
N PRO A 152 26.76 -19.32 0.35
CA PRO A 152 27.04 -20.49 1.17
C PRO A 152 26.71 -20.20 2.65
N ALA A 153 26.44 -21.26 3.42
CA ALA A 153 25.99 -21.11 4.81
C ALA A 153 26.94 -20.26 5.68
N ARG A 154 28.26 -20.39 5.48
CA ARG A 154 29.28 -19.62 6.21
C ARG A 154 29.24 -18.10 5.93
N GLU A 155 28.64 -17.69 4.83
CA GLU A 155 28.55 -16.30 4.38
C GLU A 155 27.16 -15.68 4.64
N ARG A 156 26.20 -16.46 5.14
CA ARG A 156 24.88 -16.00 5.52
C ARG A 156 24.86 -15.65 7.00
N HIS A 157 24.76 -14.38 7.33
CA HIS A 157 24.82 -13.90 8.73
C HIS A 157 23.50 -13.33 9.21
N SER A 158 22.83 -12.56 8.35
CA SER A 158 21.56 -11.90 8.70
C SER A 158 20.67 -11.73 7.47
N LEU A 159 19.38 -11.65 7.73
CA LEU A 159 18.35 -11.28 6.79
C LEU A 159 17.49 -10.16 7.40
N LEU A 160 17.41 -9.02 6.76
CA LEU A 160 16.39 -8.01 6.98
C LEU A 160 15.26 -8.24 5.97
N LEU A 161 14.05 -8.40 6.48
CA LEU A 161 12.83 -8.48 5.70
C LEU A 161 11.90 -7.37 6.14
N ASP A 162 11.58 -6.46 5.22
CA ASP A 162 10.58 -5.42 5.39
C ASP A 162 9.54 -5.59 4.29
N ALA A 163 8.40 -6.13 4.67
CA ALA A 163 7.35 -6.49 3.74
C ALA A 163 5.98 -6.53 4.42
N GLY A 164 4.99 -6.01 3.75
CA GLY A 164 3.60 -6.00 4.18
C GLY A 164 2.65 -6.52 3.12
N CYS A 165 1.39 -6.66 3.49
CA CYS A 165 0.31 -7.08 2.61
C CYS A 165 -0.86 -6.10 2.71
N THR A 166 -1.79 -6.18 1.76
CA THR A 166 -3.02 -5.38 1.75
C THR A 166 -4.25 -6.27 1.95
N HIS A 167 -5.28 -5.70 2.56
CA HIS A 167 -6.61 -6.31 2.60
C HIS A 167 -7.68 -5.22 2.79
N GLY A 168 -8.71 -5.22 1.94
CA GLY A 168 -9.82 -4.27 2.04
C GLY A 168 -9.41 -2.78 1.96
N GLY A 169 -8.29 -2.46 1.28
CA GLY A 169 -7.72 -1.12 1.20
C GLY A 169 -6.83 -0.74 2.39
N TYR A 170 -6.59 -1.64 3.33
CA TYR A 170 -5.70 -1.46 4.49
C TYR A 170 -4.42 -2.27 4.34
N ALA A 171 -3.35 -1.78 4.95
CA ALA A 171 -2.01 -2.36 4.84
C ALA A 171 -1.51 -2.88 6.18
N SER A 172 -0.64 -3.89 6.12
CA SER A 172 0.34 -4.16 7.17
C SER A 172 1.72 -3.65 6.75
N ASP A 173 2.53 -3.31 7.74
CA ASP A 173 3.92 -2.88 7.59
C ASP A 173 4.75 -3.60 8.66
N ILE A 174 5.58 -4.55 8.22
CA ILE A 174 6.27 -5.46 9.13
C ILE A 174 7.74 -5.57 8.75
N THR A 175 8.61 -5.09 9.62
CA THR A 175 10.05 -5.27 9.47
C THR A 175 10.58 -6.25 10.52
N ARG A 176 11.40 -7.25 10.10
CA ARG A 176 12.09 -8.19 10.97
C ARG A 176 13.50 -8.45 10.48
N THR A 177 14.43 -8.55 11.44
CA THR A 177 15.78 -9.00 11.18
C THR A 177 16.00 -10.37 11.82
N HIS A 178 16.50 -11.31 11.03
CA HIS A 178 16.81 -12.66 11.45
C HIS A 178 18.32 -12.88 11.39
N ALA A 179 18.88 -13.48 12.43
CA ALA A 179 20.25 -13.95 12.43
C ALA A 179 20.29 -15.39 11.89
N ALA A 180 21.29 -15.70 11.07
CA ALA A 180 21.58 -17.09 10.75
C ALA A 180 21.97 -17.84 12.02
N ARG A 181 21.42 -19.04 12.22
CA ARG A 181 21.91 -19.90 13.31
C ARG A 181 23.36 -20.25 13.03
N ARG A 182 24.25 -19.93 13.96
CA ARG A 182 25.59 -20.47 13.92
C ARG A 182 25.44 -21.97 14.17
N GLY A 183 25.94 -22.81 13.26
CA GLY A 183 26.06 -24.25 13.52
C GLY A 183 26.89 -24.44 14.81
N GLU A 184 26.43 -25.33 15.66
CA GLU A 184 27.25 -25.85 16.77
C GLU A 184 28.45 -26.61 16.24
#